data_2ad2272c759f4e77082aa5e04ff10ec8
#
_entry.id   2ad2272c759f4e77082aa5e04ff10ec8
#
_cell.length_a   1.000
_cell.length_b   1.000
_cell.length_c   1.000
_cell.angle_alpha   90.00
_cell.angle_beta   90.00
_cell.angle_gamma   90.00
#
_symmetry.space_group_name_H-M   'P 1'
#
loop_
_entity.id
_entity.type
_entity.pdbx_description
1 polymer ?
#
loop_
_entity_poly.entity_id
_entity_poly.type
_entity_poly.pdbx_seq_one_letter_code
_entity_poly.pdbx_strand_id
1 'polypeptide(L)'
;MLKTEKDYTDPYVRQLSLFLDNRVGKLREVLRYLTAEDILVHALSVVDSADHAIVRLIVDRVGTAYRALEENDVPTSVSPILAVEVPNERAGIRMICRSLIQAEINIHYRSEEA
;
A
#
# COMPACT_ATOMS: atom_id res chain seq x y z
N MET A 1 6.87 -8.46 6.73
CA MET A 1 7.64 -7.26 6.65
C MET A 1 8.13 -6.97 5.28
N LEU A 2 8.04 -5.75 4.84
CA LEU A 2 8.52 -5.36 3.56
C LEU A 2 9.99 -5.13 3.65
N LYS A 3 10.77 -6.00 3.04
CA LYS A 3 12.17 -5.89 3.16
C LYS A 3 12.85 -6.37 1.90
N THR A 4 13.65 -5.54 1.32
CA THR A 4 14.55 -5.89 0.25
C THR A 4 15.93 -5.56 0.75
N GLU A 5 16.96 -5.86 -0.01
CA GLU A 5 18.27 -5.51 0.42
C GLU A 5 18.45 -4.04 0.60
N LYS A 6 17.70 -3.23 -0.11
CA LYS A 6 17.80 -1.80 0.00
C LYS A 6 17.05 -1.24 1.17
N ASP A 7 16.11 -1.97 1.71
CA ASP A 7 15.26 -1.48 2.77
C ASP A 7 15.98 -1.26 4.07
N TYR A 8 17.15 -1.78 4.22
CA TYR A 8 17.92 -1.53 5.42
C TYR A 8 18.39 -0.10 5.49
N THR A 9 18.58 0.54 4.34
CA THR A 9 19.06 1.90 4.34
C THR A 9 18.03 2.87 3.80
N ASP A 10 16.97 2.36 3.19
CA ASP A 10 15.95 3.22 2.61
C ASP A 10 14.59 2.78 3.17
N PRO A 11 14.06 3.51 4.14
CA PRO A 11 12.77 3.14 4.75
C PRO A 11 11.58 3.44 3.87
N TYR A 12 11.78 4.10 2.72
CA TYR A 12 10.65 4.43 1.87
C TYR A 12 10.35 3.31 0.90
N VAL A 13 9.07 3.03 0.73
CA VAL A 13 8.61 2.10 -0.29
C VAL A 13 7.61 2.82 -1.16
N ARG A 14 7.37 2.34 -2.35
CA ARG A 14 6.40 2.95 -3.25
C ARG A 14 5.05 2.28 -3.09
N GLN A 15 4.04 3.09 -2.92
CA GLN A 15 2.69 2.61 -2.76
C GLN A 15 1.89 2.93 -4.02
N LEU A 16 1.10 2.00 -4.46
CA LEU A 16 0.18 2.21 -5.57
C LEU A 16 -1.17 2.59 -4.99
N SER A 17 -1.77 3.65 -5.54
CA SER A 17 -3.13 4.03 -5.18
C SER A 17 -3.98 3.88 -6.41
N LEU A 18 -5.00 3.05 -6.34
CA LEU A 18 -5.88 2.76 -7.45
C LEU A 18 -7.23 3.40 -7.20
N PHE A 19 -7.80 3.99 -8.25
CA PHE A 19 -9.10 4.62 -8.14
C PHE A 19 -10.11 3.77 -8.90
N LEU A 20 -11.01 3.15 -8.19
CA LEU A 20 -11.95 2.20 -8.77
C LEU A 20 -13.38 2.67 -8.59
N ASP A 21 -14.24 2.32 -9.54
CA ASP A 21 -15.67 2.46 -9.34
C ASP A 21 -16.05 1.51 -8.23
N ASN A 22 -17.00 1.91 -7.40
CA ASN A 22 -17.37 1.09 -6.27
C ASN A 22 -18.31 -0.03 -6.72
N ARG A 23 -17.75 -1.03 -7.36
CA ARG A 23 -18.48 -2.19 -7.83
C ARG A 23 -17.80 -3.43 -7.32
N VAL A 24 -18.60 -4.41 -7.00
CA VAL A 24 -18.12 -5.64 -6.41
C VAL A 24 -17.04 -6.32 -7.23
N GLY A 25 -17.16 -6.32 -8.53
CA GLY A 25 -16.24 -7.04 -9.39
C GLY A 25 -14.92 -6.34 -9.67
N LYS A 26 -14.83 -5.02 -9.40
CA LYS A 26 -13.66 -4.26 -9.80
C LYS A 26 -12.39 -4.63 -9.05
N LEU A 27 -12.48 -4.81 -7.76
CA LEU A 27 -11.31 -5.21 -6.98
C LEU A 27 -10.86 -6.60 -7.38
N ARG A 28 -11.80 -7.49 -7.66
CA ARG A 28 -11.46 -8.84 -8.10
C ARG A 28 -10.72 -8.80 -9.43
N GLU A 29 -11.12 -7.92 -10.35
CA GLU A 29 -10.45 -7.79 -11.62
C GLU A 29 -9.03 -7.29 -11.43
N VAL A 30 -8.85 -6.31 -10.55
CA VAL A 30 -7.52 -5.77 -10.26
C VAL A 30 -6.61 -6.86 -9.72
N LEU A 31 -7.10 -7.63 -8.77
CA LEU A 31 -6.30 -8.69 -8.18
C LEU A 31 -5.96 -9.76 -9.22
N ARG A 32 -6.84 -9.97 -10.17
CA ARG A 32 -6.59 -10.92 -11.24
C ARG A 32 -5.49 -10.42 -12.18
N TYR A 33 -5.48 -9.12 -12.49
CA TYR A 33 -4.42 -8.56 -13.31
C TYR A 33 -3.06 -8.73 -12.65
N LEU A 34 -2.99 -8.50 -11.35
CA LEU A 34 -1.75 -8.63 -10.61
C LEU A 34 -1.31 -10.09 -10.49
N THR A 35 -2.25 -10.99 -10.29
CA THR A 35 -1.95 -12.40 -10.20
C THR A 35 -1.42 -12.92 -11.55
N ALA A 36 -1.96 -12.42 -12.64
CA ALA A 36 -1.51 -12.83 -13.97
C ALA A 36 -0.04 -12.46 -14.21
N GLU A 37 0.43 -11.39 -13.57
CA GLU A 37 1.82 -10.97 -13.69
C GLU A 37 2.68 -11.49 -12.53
N ASP A 38 2.13 -12.40 -11.76
CA ASP A 38 2.84 -13.01 -10.63
C ASP A 38 3.31 -11.96 -9.63
N ILE A 39 2.49 -10.96 -9.37
CA ILE A 39 2.80 -9.92 -8.42
C ILE A 39 2.36 -10.34 -7.03
N LEU A 40 3.24 -10.19 -6.06
CA LEU A 40 2.92 -10.48 -4.67
C LEU A 40 2.47 -9.22 -3.98
N VAL A 41 1.31 -9.24 -3.37
CA VAL A 41 0.77 -8.09 -2.64
C VAL A 41 1.16 -8.22 -1.18
N HIS A 42 1.97 -7.29 -0.70
CA HIS A 42 2.42 -7.30 0.69
C HIS A 42 1.42 -6.63 1.62
N ALA A 43 0.72 -5.64 1.14
CA ALA A 43 -0.25 -4.94 1.97
C ALA A 43 -1.34 -4.34 1.10
N LEU A 44 -2.53 -4.22 1.66
CA LEU A 44 -3.68 -3.73 0.92
C LEU A 44 -4.59 -2.97 1.87
N SER A 45 -5.10 -1.83 1.43
CA SER A 45 -6.16 -1.16 2.17
C SER A 45 -7.17 -0.59 1.21
N VAL A 46 -8.39 -0.48 1.67
CA VAL A 46 -9.49 0.02 0.86
C VAL A 46 -10.18 1.12 1.63
N VAL A 47 -10.35 2.26 0.99
CA VAL A 47 -11.15 3.33 1.53
C VAL A 47 -12.35 3.47 0.61
N ASP A 48 -13.53 3.25 1.14
CA ASP A 48 -14.74 3.18 0.38
C ASP A 48 -15.53 4.43 0.52
N SER A 49 -16.16 4.89 -0.52
CA SER A 49 -17.16 5.92 -0.46
C SER A 49 -18.34 5.45 -1.31
N ALA A 50 -19.39 6.25 -1.42
CA ALA A 50 -20.60 5.80 -2.10
C ALA A 50 -20.34 5.41 -3.56
N ASP A 51 -19.52 6.18 -4.24
CA ASP A 51 -19.34 6.01 -5.68
C ASP A 51 -18.01 5.42 -6.09
N HIS A 52 -17.01 5.51 -5.26
CA HIS A 52 -15.69 5.02 -5.61
C HIS A 52 -15.00 4.37 -4.44
N ALA A 53 -13.93 3.68 -4.74
CA ALA A 53 -13.05 3.13 -3.74
C ALA A 53 -11.63 3.52 -4.10
N ILE A 54 -10.82 3.79 -3.09
CA ILE A 54 -9.40 3.98 -3.29
C ILE A 54 -8.74 2.77 -2.66
N VAL A 55 -8.00 2.04 -3.47
CA VAL A 55 -7.30 0.84 -3.02
C VAL A 55 -5.83 1.17 -3.00
N ARG A 56 -5.18 0.99 -1.86
CA ARG A 56 -3.75 1.23 -1.75
C ARG A 56 -3.06 -0.10 -1.60
N LEU A 57 -2.01 -0.29 -2.38
CA LEU A 57 -1.28 -1.55 -2.43
C LEU A 57 0.20 -1.33 -2.27
N ILE A 58 0.83 -2.25 -1.58
CA ILE A 58 2.28 -2.33 -1.58
C ILE A 58 2.60 -3.70 -2.15
N VAL A 59 3.38 -3.71 -3.22
CA VAL A 59 3.65 -4.93 -3.98
C VAL A 59 5.16 -5.11 -4.15
N ASP A 60 5.57 -6.30 -4.55
CA ASP A 60 6.99 -6.61 -4.71
C ASP A 60 7.61 -6.01 -5.97
N ARG A 61 6.84 -5.85 -7.03
CA ARG A 61 7.36 -5.29 -8.29
C ARG A 61 6.46 -4.17 -8.76
N VAL A 62 6.72 -2.98 -8.26
CA VAL A 62 5.87 -1.82 -8.48
C VAL A 62 5.76 -1.45 -9.95
N GLY A 63 6.88 -1.45 -10.67
CA GLY A 63 6.86 -1.08 -12.08
C GLY A 63 6.02 -1.99 -12.93
N THR A 64 6.13 -3.30 -12.70
CA THR A 64 5.35 -4.29 -13.44
C THR A 64 3.88 -4.16 -13.09
N ALA A 65 3.57 -3.97 -11.81
CA ALA A 65 2.19 -3.81 -11.37
C ALA A 65 1.57 -2.56 -11.97
N TYR A 66 2.30 -1.45 -11.93
CA TYR A 66 1.80 -0.19 -12.46
C TYR A 66 1.47 -0.34 -13.95
N ARG A 67 2.35 -0.97 -14.70
CA ARG A 67 2.13 -1.16 -16.12
C ARG A 67 0.91 -2.04 -16.39
N ALA A 68 0.77 -3.13 -15.65
CA ALA A 68 -0.37 -4.02 -15.82
C ALA A 68 -1.68 -3.30 -15.55
N LEU A 69 -1.71 -2.46 -14.52
CA LEU A 69 -2.91 -1.72 -14.18
C LEU A 69 -3.21 -0.66 -15.23
N GLU A 70 -2.18 0.02 -15.71
CA GLU A 70 -2.37 1.03 -16.71
C GLU A 70 -2.86 0.44 -18.02
N GLU A 71 -2.34 -0.71 -18.39
CA GLU A 71 -2.78 -1.39 -19.61
C GLU A 71 -4.23 -1.84 -19.53
N ASN A 72 -4.77 -1.97 -18.35
CA ASN A 72 -6.15 -2.37 -18.14
C ASN A 72 -7.02 -1.20 -17.72
N ASP A 73 -6.56 0.00 -18.00
CA ASP A 73 -7.32 1.23 -17.76
C ASP A 73 -7.73 1.45 -16.31
N VAL A 74 -6.88 1.04 -15.39
CA VAL A 74 -7.11 1.30 -13.98
C VAL A 74 -6.32 2.54 -13.60
N PRO A 75 -6.97 3.65 -13.25
CA PRO A 75 -6.24 4.85 -12.85
C PRO A 75 -5.41 4.57 -11.61
N THR A 76 -4.11 4.81 -11.71
CA THR A 76 -3.17 4.43 -10.67
C THR A 76 -2.15 5.54 -10.46
N SER A 77 -1.84 5.84 -9.23
CA SER A 77 -0.75 6.74 -8.92
C SER A 77 0.25 6.03 -8.01
N VAL A 78 1.49 6.49 -8.03
CA VAL A 78 2.56 5.91 -7.24
C VAL A 78 3.09 7.00 -6.32
N SER A 79 3.23 6.71 -5.06
CA SER A 79 3.80 7.67 -4.12
C SER A 79 4.71 6.96 -3.13
N PRO A 80 5.74 7.66 -2.65
CA PRO A 80 6.59 7.07 -1.62
C PRO A 80 5.90 7.16 -0.26
N ILE A 81 6.02 6.11 0.52
CA ILE A 81 5.54 6.13 1.89
C ILE A 81 6.65 5.59 2.77
N LEU A 82 6.56 5.91 4.03
CA LEU A 82 7.52 5.43 5.00
C LEU A 82 7.04 4.09 5.52
N ALA A 83 7.87 3.07 5.42
CA ALA A 83 7.53 1.75 5.95
C ALA A 83 8.42 1.50 7.15
N VAL A 84 7.82 1.20 8.28
CA VAL A 84 8.55 1.00 9.52
C VAL A 84 8.14 -0.33 10.12
N GLU A 85 9.12 -1.10 10.53
CA GLU A 85 8.86 -2.34 11.21
C GLU A 85 8.73 -2.03 12.69
N VAL A 86 7.61 -2.39 13.27
CA VAL A 86 7.32 -2.08 14.66
C VAL A 86 7.24 -3.37 15.44
N PRO A 87 7.89 -3.46 16.59
CA PRO A 87 7.77 -4.65 17.43
C PRO A 87 6.32 -4.90 17.79
N ASN A 88 5.95 -6.15 17.87
CA ASN A 88 4.57 -6.51 18.18
C ASN A 88 4.30 -6.37 19.66
N GLU A 89 4.37 -5.14 20.17
CA GLU A 89 4.10 -4.86 21.57
C GLU A 89 3.44 -3.51 21.66
N ARG A 90 2.74 -3.29 22.74
CA ARG A 90 1.91 -2.11 22.88
C ARG A 90 2.64 -0.79 22.71
N ALA A 91 3.86 -0.73 23.21
CA ALA A 91 4.59 0.52 23.20
C ALA A 91 5.17 0.86 21.83
N GLY A 92 5.32 -0.14 20.95
CA GLY A 92 5.99 0.06 19.69
C GLY A 92 5.32 1.10 18.81
N ILE A 93 4.04 0.92 18.53
CA ILE A 93 3.31 1.85 17.68
C ILE A 93 3.23 3.22 18.32
N ARG A 94 3.05 3.27 19.64
CA ARG A 94 2.97 4.54 20.33
C ARG A 94 4.25 5.33 20.20
N MET A 95 5.39 4.68 20.32
CA MET A 95 6.68 5.34 20.19
C MET A 95 6.89 5.88 18.79
N ILE A 96 6.53 5.11 17.77
CA ILE A 96 6.67 5.52 16.40
C ILE A 96 5.76 6.72 16.12
N CYS A 97 4.51 6.65 16.54
CA CYS A 97 3.57 7.75 16.32
C CYS A 97 4.03 9.03 16.99
N ARG A 98 4.57 8.92 18.20
CA ARG A 98 5.07 10.09 18.89
C ARG A 98 6.21 10.74 18.12
N SER A 99 7.13 9.93 17.61
CA SER A 99 8.25 10.45 16.84
C SER A 99 7.79 11.13 15.56
N LEU A 100 6.81 10.55 14.88
CA LEU A 100 6.31 11.12 13.65
C LEU A 100 5.55 12.41 13.91
N ILE A 101 4.78 12.45 14.99
CA ILE A 101 4.07 13.68 15.35
C ILE A 101 5.05 14.80 15.66
N GLN A 102 6.13 14.49 16.37
CA GLN A 102 7.14 15.49 16.66
C GLN A 102 7.80 16.01 15.40
N ALA A 103 7.86 15.21 14.36
CA ALA A 103 8.41 15.63 13.10
C ALA A 103 7.37 16.26 12.19
N GLU A 104 6.14 16.45 12.70
CA GLU A 104 5.05 17.06 11.96
C GLU A 104 4.73 16.33 10.68
N ILE A 105 4.77 15.01 10.74
CA ILE A 105 4.47 14.19 9.58
C ILE A 105 3.06 13.64 9.73
N ASN A 106 2.28 13.69 8.66
CA ASN A 106 0.95 13.10 8.66
C ASN A 106 1.07 11.59 8.73
N ILE A 107 0.30 10.99 9.59
CA ILE A 107 0.37 9.56 9.81
C ILE A 107 -0.82 8.88 9.19
N HIS A 108 -0.55 7.92 8.33
CA HIS A 108 -1.58 7.07 7.78
C HIS A 108 -1.39 5.70 8.42
N TYR A 109 -2.00 5.54 9.58
CA TYR A 109 -1.82 4.36 10.39
C TYR A 109 -2.65 3.21 9.91
N ARG A 110 -2.07 2.04 9.97
CA ARG A 110 -2.78 0.88 9.66
C ARG A 110 -2.33 -0.25 10.49
N SER A 111 -3.22 -0.97 11.04
CA SER A 111 -2.92 -2.14 11.81
C SER A 111 -3.21 -3.37 11.01
N GLU A 112 -2.24 -4.26 10.95
CA GLU A 112 -2.47 -5.49 10.35
C GLU A 112 -2.97 -6.51 11.28
N GLU A 113 -3.07 -6.20 12.56
CA GLU A 113 -3.58 -7.06 13.46
C GLU A 113 -4.93 -7.17 13.30
N ALA A 114 -5.37 -8.11 13.07
CA ALA A 114 -6.77 -8.12 12.81
C ALA A 114 -7.46 -8.65 13.95
#